data_100bd74caeafffed9b378cbd05054bd9
#
_entry.id   100bd74caeafffed9b378cbd05054bd9
#
_cell.length_a   1.000
_cell.length_b   1.000
_cell.length_c   1.000
_cell.angle_alpha   90.00
_cell.angle_beta   90.00
_cell.angle_gamma   90.00
#
_symmetry.space_group_name_H-M   'P 1'
#
loop_
_entity.id
_entity.type
_entity.pdbx_description
1 polymer ?
#
loop_
_entity_poly.entity_id
_entity_poly.type
_entity_poly.pdbx_seq_one_letter_code
_entity_poly.pdbx_strand_id
1 'polypeptide(L)'
;MDVPAFKDAPPAQFRFYIIFHKFLTLEAYENVNPHYIKTYCRFAGVNRKIPKIGPDTLAPYVFEEWQLPVYNPLYQLAKYCESSVFFHTYLNPGLMLDPFKFVGFLHYDMVLDNRLFEFIEHCLEELKDSSKTLFNFYADAAEPHINQNSVNNDRFGYELWENVINLYNTMHGTEFTLDDVRTNSIPLYHSYLVPKGIFKEMMAFAERAIPRIFDLLGCDTTHLPYHIERCHGVFLLLHTLDKKIDRWVQLPGIDHRDDLKDPWQEQQTA
;
A
#
# COMPACT_ATOMS: atom_id res chain seq x y z
N MET A 1 -18.30 14.42 9.26
CA MET A 1 -18.37 14.65 7.79
C MET A 1 -18.62 13.30 7.15
N ASP A 2 -19.64 13.20 6.31
CA ASP A 2 -19.90 11.95 5.58
C ASP A 2 -19.06 11.96 4.32
N VAL A 3 -18.17 10.99 4.16
CA VAL A 3 -17.43 10.76 2.91
C VAL A 3 -18.29 9.85 2.05
N PRO A 4 -18.83 10.32 0.90
CA PRO A 4 -19.85 9.59 0.13
C PRO A 4 -19.42 8.17 -0.26
N ALA A 5 -18.14 7.98 -0.59
CA ALA A 5 -17.61 6.68 -1.00
C ALA A 5 -17.76 5.56 0.06
N PHE A 6 -17.96 5.92 1.32
CA PHE A 6 -18.14 4.94 2.41
C PHE A 6 -19.60 4.79 2.85
N LYS A 7 -20.49 5.64 2.33
CA LYS A 7 -21.90 5.55 2.61
C LYS A 7 -22.48 4.29 1.97
N ASP A 8 -23.30 3.56 2.73
CA ASP A 8 -23.97 2.33 2.25
C ASP A 8 -23.02 1.23 1.72
N ALA A 9 -21.75 1.23 2.19
CA ALA A 9 -20.82 0.16 1.85
C ALA A 9 -21.29 -1.16 2.47
N PRO A 10 -21.40 -2.26 1.67
CA PRO A 10 -21.75 -3.56 2.22
C PRO A 10 -20.75 -4.02 3.28
N PRO A 11 -21.18 -4.81 4.28
CA PRO A 11 -20.25 -5.48 5.19
C PRO A 11 -19.27 -6.36 4.40
N ALA A 12 -18.00 -6.31 4.76
CA ALA A 12 -16.95 -7.06 4.11
C ALA A 12 -15.87 -7.47 5.11
N GLN A 13 -15.18 -8.58 4.85
CA GLN A 13 -14.07 -9.01 5.68
C GLN A 13 -12.79 -8.22 5.37
N PHE A 14 -12.67 -7.72 4.13
CA PHE A 14 -11.50 -6.98 3.66
C PHE A 14 -11.92 -5.78 2.81
N ARG A 15 -10.99 -4.85 2.63
CA ARG A 15 -11.14 -3.67 1.78
C ARG A 15 -9.85 -3.38 1.06
N PHE A 16 -9.91 -3.14 -0.25
CA PHE A 16 -8.83 -2.57 -1.02
C PHE A 16 -9.02 -1.07 -1.21
N TYR A 17 -7.96 -0.32 -0.97
CA TYR A 17 -7.81 1.07 -1.38
C TYR A 17 -6.93 1.10 -2.63
N ILE A 18 -7.55 1.44 -3.77
CA ILE A 18 -6.87 1.57 -5.05
C ILE A 18 -6.45 3.02 -5.17
N ILE A 19 -5.15 3.26 -5.21
CA ILE A 19 -4.57 4.59 -5.08
C ILE A 19 -4.28 5.15 -6.45
N PHE A 20 -4.73 6.38 -6.71
CA PHE A 20 -4.49 7.06 -7.98
C PHE A 20 -4.20 8.55 -7.75
N HIS A 21 -3.36 9.12 -8.61
CA HIS A 21 -2.95 10.53 -8.50
C HIS A 21 -3.50 11.41 -9.62
N LYS A 22 -3.97 10.84 -10.73
CA LYS A 22 -4.45 11.61 -11.89
C LYS A 22 -5.70 11.00 -12.51
N PHE A 23 -5.64 9.77 -12.97
CA PHE A 23 -6.74 9.15 -13.72
C PHE A 23 -7.04 7.71 -13.24
N LEU A 24 -8.29 7.30 -13.53
CA LEU A 24 -8.75 5.92 -13.46
C LEU A 24 -9.32 5.53 -14.83
N THR A 25 -9.08 4.32 -15.28
CA THR A 25 -9.66 3.79 -16.52
C THR A 25 -10.61 2.65 -16.20
N LEU A 26 -11.66 2.47 -17.02
CA LEU A 26 -12.53 1.28 -16.92
C LEU A 26 -11.80 0.01 -17.33
N GLU A 27 -10.84 0.11 -18.27
CA GLU A 27 -10.05 -1.01 -18.77
C GLU A 27 -9.43 -1.83 -17.64
N ALA A 28 -8.94 -1.14 -16.59
CA ALA A 28 -8.32 -1.81 -15.45
C ALA A 28 -9.30 -2.68 -14.64
N TYR A 29 -10.61 -2.50 -14.81
CA TYR A 29 -11.64 -3.15 -13.99
C TYR A 29 -12.75 -3.80 -14.82
N GLU A 30 -12.63 -3.86 -16.16
CA GLU A 30 -13.67 -4.38 -17.05
C GLU A 30 -13.99 -5.86 -16.80
N ASN A 31 -13.01 -6.62 -16.34
CA ASN A 31 -13.13 -8.04 -16.00
C ASN A 31 -13.54 -8.29 -14.54
N VAL A 32 -13.87 -7.23 -13.80
CA VAL A 32 -14.32 -7.34 -12.41
C VAL A 32 -15.82 -7.18 -12.31
N ASN A 33 -16.49 -8.15 -11.68
CA ASN A 33 -17.90 -8.04 -11.38
C ASN A 33 -18.18 -6.74 -10.58
N PRO A 34 -19.12 -5.89 -10.98
CA PRO A 34 -19.48 -4.66 -10.27
C PRO A 34 -19.81 -4.88 -8.78
N HIS A 35 -20.28 -6.06 -8.41
CA HIS A 35 -20.50 -6.42 -7.02
C HIS A 35 -19.21 -6.40 -6.21
N TYR A 36 -18.10 -6.90 -6.74
CA TYR A 36 -16.80 -6.89 -6.07
C TYR A 36 -16.24 -5.46 -5.93
N ILE A 37 -16.36 -4.65 -6.98
CA ILE A 37 -15.99 -3.23 -6.90
C ILE A 37 -16.76 -2.54 -5.77
N LYS A 38 -18.08 -2.67 -5.75
CA LYS A 38 -18.95 -2.08 -4.72
C LYS A 38 -18.57 -2.55 -3.32
N THR A 39 -18.31 -3.85 -3.17
CA THR A 39 -18.11 -4.50 -1.87
C THR A 39 -16.70 -4.28 -1.35
N TYR A 40 -15.66 -4.45 -2.20
CA TYR A 40 -14.28 -4.55 -1.74
C TYR A 40 -13.38 -3.38 -2.13
N CYS A 41 -13.77 -2.53 -3.08
CA CYS A 41 -12.88 -1.47 -3.57
C CYS A 41 -13.32 -0.09 -3.13
N ARG A 42 -12.32 0.77 -2.84
CA ARG A 42 -12.46 2.23 -2.77
C ARG A 42 -11.25 2.84 -3.47
N PHE A 43 -11.51 3.86 -4.25
CA PHE A 43 -10.50 4.55 -5.04
C PHE A 43 -10.08 5.83 -4.33
N ALA A 44 -8.82 5.87 -3.90
CA ALA A 44 -8.26 6.95 -3.11
C ALA A 44 -7.47 7.92 -4.01
N GLY A 45 -7.99 9.10 -4.22
CA GLY A 45 -7.30 10.16 -4.94
C GLY A 45 -6.28 10.86 -4.06
N VAL A 46 -5.01 10.83 -4.46
CA VAL A 46 -3.90 11.53 -3.81
C VAL A 46 -3.51 12.78 -4.61
N ASN A 47 -2.72 13.66 -4.02
CA ASN A 47 -2.23 14.87 -4.66
C ASN A 47 -3.34 15.86 -5.05
N ARG A 48 -3.85 16.60 -4.07
CA ARG A 48 -4.96 17.57 -4.21
C ARG A 48 -4.83 18.57 -5.37
N LYS A 49 -3.60 18.89 -5.77
CA LYS A 49 -3.33 19.88 -6.82
C LYS A 49 -3.57 19.35 -8.24
N ILE A 50 -3.65 18.03 -8.40
CA ILE A 50 -3.87 17.39 -9.70
C ILE A 50 -5.36 17.08 -9.83
N PRO A 51 -6.05 17.58 -10.88
CA PRO A 51 -7.43 17.17 -11.16
C PRO A 51 -7.54 15.66 -11.34
N LYS A 52 -8.57 15.06 -10.75
CA LYS A 52 -8.83 13.63 -10.85
C LYS A 52 -9.85 13.36 -11.95
N ILE A 53 -9.57 12.34 -12.72
CA ILE A 53 -10.39 11.93 -13.86
C ILE A 53 -10.67 10.44 -13.71
N GLY A 54 -11.90 10.07 -13.90
CA GLY A 54 -12.32 8.69 -13.85
C GLY A 54 -13.71 8.51 -14.44
N PRO A 55 -14.08 7.25 -14.74
CA PRO A 55 -15.39 6.93 -15.26
C PRO A 55 -16.50 7.22 -14.24
N ASP A 56 -17.64 7.71 -14.71
CA ASP A 56 -18.81 8.00 -13.86
C ASP A 56 -19.29 6.77 -13.08
N THR A 57 -19.13 5.59 -13.63
CA THR A 57 -19.49 4.31 -12.98
C THR A 57 -18.66 4.01 -11.72
N LEU A 58 -17.45 4.54 -11.63
CA LEU A 58 -16.58 4.40 -10.46
C LEU A 58 -16.75 5.55 -9.47
N ALA A 59 -17.30 6.68 -9.91
CA ALA A 59 -17.44 7.90 -9.08
C ALA A 59 -18.06 7.66 -7.69
N PRO A 60 -19.06 6.77 -7.51
CA PRO A 60 -19.64 6.48 -6.19
C PRO A 60 -18.64 5.87 -5.19
N TYR A 61 -17.52 5.31 -5.66
CA TYR A 61 -16.52 4.61 -4.85
C TYR A 61 -15.23 5.42 -4.71
N VAL A 62 -15.16 6.59 -5.33
CA VAL A 62 -14.00 7.48 -5.30
C VAL A 62 -14.09 8.43 -4.11
N PHE A 63 -12.97 8.64 -3.43
CA PHE A 63 -12.79 9.71 -2.47
C PHE A 63 -11.40 10.35 -2.66
N GLU A 64 -11.28 11.59 -2.26
CA GLU A 64 -9.98 12.24 -2.15
C GLU A 64 -9.56 12.33 -0.68
N GLU A 65 -8.28 12.15 -0.38
CA GLU A 65 -7.76 12.14 0.99
C GLU A 65 -8.20 13.35 1.83
N TRP A 66 -8.29 14.53 1.20
CA TRP A 66 -8.70 15.75 1.90
C TRP A 66 -10.17 15.77 2.36
N GLN A 67 -10.98 14.81 1.91
CA GLN A 67 -12.37 14.62 2.35
C GLN A 67 -12.45 13.79 3.64
N LEU A 68 -11.37 13.15 4.04
CA LEU A 68 -11.35 12.32 5.25
C LEU A 68 -11.51 13.15 6.53
N PRO A 69 -12.16 12.62 7.56
CA PRO A 69 -12.33 13.31 8.85
C PRO A 69 -11.03 13.81 9.46
N VAL A 70 -9.98 13.01 9.39
CA VAL A 70 -8.63 13.39 9.79
C VAL A 70 -7.75 13.41 8.55
N TYR A 71 -7.39 14.59 8.10
CA TYR A 71 -6.52 14.83 6.96
C TYR A 71 -5.27 15.59 7.39
N ASN A 72 -4.10 15.04 7.05
CA ASN A 72 -2.82 15.71 7.29
C ASN A 72 -2.19 16.17 5.96
N PRO A 73 -2.22 17.46 5.63
CA PRO A 73 -1.68 17.98 4.38
C PRO A 73 -0.13 17.79 4.27
N LEU A 74 0.57 17.56 5.37
CA LEU A 74 2.02 17.38 5.37
C LEU A 74 2.44 16.16 4.57
N TYR A 75 1.63 15.11 4.54
CA TYR A 75 1.95 13.92 3.76
C TYR A 75 2.03 14.22 2.25
N GLN A 76 1.16 15.08 1.74
CA GLN A 76 1.25 15.52 0.35
C GLN A 76 2.39 16.52 0.13
N LEU A 77 2.61 17.45 1.06
CA LEU A 77 3.69 18.43 0.96
C LEU A 77 5.07 17.76 1.00
N ALA A 78 5.23 16.74 1.82
CA ALA A 78 6.44 15.93 1.92
C ALA A 78 6.55 14.85 0.82
N LYS A 79 5.65 14.84 -0.15
CA LYS A 79 5.64 13.92 -1.29
C LYS A 79 5.59 12.43 -0.88
N TYR A 80 4.76 12.07 0.07
CA TYR A 80 4.54 10.66 0.43
C TYR A 80 3.91 9.85 -0.69
N CYS A 81 3.36 10.52 -1.71
CA CYS A 81 2.65 9.90 -2.85
C CYS A 81 1.59 8.90 -2.35
N GLU A 82 1.64 7.69 -2.87
CA GLU A 82 0.72 6.60 -2.54
C GLU A 82 0.73 6.25 -1.05
N SER A 83 1.90 6.37 -0.40
CA SER A 83 2.04 6.08 1.03
C SER A 83 1.17 6.98 1.92
N SER A 84 0.76 8.16 1.44
CA SER A 84 -0.13 9.05 2.21
C SER A 84 -1.46 8.38 2.55
N VAL A 85 -2.00 7.52 1.67
CA VAL A 85 -3.25 6.78 1.92
C VAL A 85 -3.11 5.80 3.07
N PHE A 86 -1.93 5.16 3.23
CA PHE A 86 -1.66 4.29 4.36
C PHE A 86 -1.76 5.05 5.68
N PHE A 87 -1.12 6.22 5.76
CA PHE A 87 -1.18 7.07 6.94
C PHE A 87 -2.60 7.59 7.20
N HIS A 88 -3.32 8.03 6.17
CA HIS A 88 -4.70 8.47 6.33
C HIS A 88 -5.64 7.32 6.73
N THR A 89 -5.39 6.09 6.25
CA THR A 89 -6.11 4.90 6.71
C THR A 89 -5.89 4.66 8.21
N TYR A 90 -4.66 4.80 8.67
CA TYR A 90 -4.30 4.66 10.08
C TYR A 90 -4.90 5.77 10.95
N LEU A 91 -4.94 7.02 10.46
CA LEU A 91 -5.54 8.17 11.16
C LEU A 91 -7.08 8.15 11.19
N ASN A 92 -7.73 7.38 10.31
CA ASN A 92 -9.18 7.27 10.22
C ASN A 92 -9.67 5.83 10.48
N PRO A 93 -9.26 5.18 11.58
CA PRO A 93 -9.47 3.75 11.77
C PRO A 93 -10.95 3.38 11.77
N GLY A 94 -11.83 4.17 12.39
CA GLY A 94 -13.26 3.89 12.45
C GLY A 94 -13.95 3.84 11.08
N LEU A 95 -13.42 4.55 10.09
CA LEU A 95 -13.95 4.59 8.72
C LEU A 95 -13.25 3.61 7.79
N MET A 96 -11.93 3.53 7.87
CA MET A 96 -11.11 2.90 6.85
C MET A 96 -10.50 1.55 7.28
N LEU A 97 -10.47 1.25 8.56
CA LEU A 97 -9.75 0.08 9.07
C LEU A 97 -10.59 -0.83 9.97
N ASP A 98 -11.23 -0.27 10.98
CA ASP A 98 -11.90 -1.08 12.03
C ASP A 98 -13.08 -1.92 11.52
N PRO A 99 -13.84 -1.52 10.49
CA PRO A 99 -14.91 -2.36 9.95
C PRO A 99 -14.43 -3.68 9.33
N PHE A 100 -13.13 -3.82 9.03
CA PHE A 100 -12.58 -4.93 8.27
C PHE A 100 -11.64 -5.79 9.13
N LYS A 101 -11.45 -7.06 8.73
CA LYS A 101 -10.38 -7.92 9.28
C LYS A 101 -9.05 -7.67 8.59
N PHE A 102 -9.11 -7.36 7.28
CA PHE A 102 -7.96 -7.09 6.43
C PHE A 102 -8.11 -5.74 5.73
N VAL A 103 -7.00 -5.07 5.52
CA VAL A 103 -6.88 -3.88 4.69
C VAL A 103 -5.84 -4.11 3.62
N GLY A 104 -6.15 -3.72 2.41
CA GLY A 104 -5.26 -3.87 1.25
C GLY A 104 -5.10 -2.56 0.49
N PHE A 105 -4.01 -2.51 -0.25
CA PHE A 105 -3.66 -1.37 -1.09
C PHE A 105 -3.23 -1.88 -2.46
N LEU A 106 -3.63 -1.17 -3.51
CA LEU A 106 -3.27 -1.44 -4.90
C LEU A 106 -3.09 -0.11 -5.62
N HIS A 107 -2.40 -0.12 -6.74
CA HIS A 107 -2.23 1.06 -7.58
C HIS A 107 -3.21 1.05 -8.76
N TYR A 108 -3.49 2.22 -9.30
CA TYR A 108 -4.45 2.44 -10.40
C TYR A 108 -4.05 1.78 -11.73
N ASP A 109 -2.76 1.48 -11.90
CA ASP A 109 -2.16 0.81 -13.06
C ASP A 109 -2.18 -0.74 -12.94
N MET A 110 -2.91 -1.25 -11.95
CA MET A 110 -3.16 -2.67 -11.78
C MET A 110 -4.50 -3.06 -12.38
N VAL A 111 -4.46 -3.89 -13.42
CA VAL A 111 -5.64 -4.51 -14.03
C VAL A 111 -6.09 -5.67 -13.16
N LEU A 112 -7.35 -5.67 -12.77
CA LEU A 112 -7.93 -6.65 -11.88
C LEU A 112 -8.95 -7.54 -12.61
N ASP A 113 -9.11 -8.77 -12.12
CA ASP A 113 -10.21 -9.64 -12.50
C ASP A 113 -10.87 -10.32 -11.28
N ASN A 114 -11.94 -11.07 -11.54
CA ASN A 114 -12.74 -11.73 -10.47
C ASN A 114 -11.92 -12.69 -9.61
N ARG A 115 -10.89 -13.34 -10.18
CA ARG A 115 -10.06 -14.33 -9.49
C ARG A 115 -9.41 -13.77 -8.23
N LEU A 116 -9.09 -12.47 -8.21
CA LEU A 116 -8.54 -11.81 -7.03
C LEU A 116 -9.49 -11.95 -5.84
N PHE A 117 -10.73 -11.58 -6.04
CA PHE A 117 -11.73 -11.51 -4.97
C PHE A 117 -12.20 -12.89 -4.54
N GLU A 118 -12.50 -13.75 -5.50
CA GLU A 118 -12.91 -15.15 -5.28
C GLU A 118 -11.85 -15.92 -4.52
N PHE A 119 -10.59 -15.73 -4.87
CA PHE A 119 -9.47 -16.36 -4.20
C PHE A 119 -9.32 -15.92 -2.75
N ILE A 120 -9.44 -14.61 -2.49
CA ILE A 120 -9.34 -14.08 -1.11
C ILE A 120 -10.53 -14.58 -0.28
N GLU A 121 -11.76 -14.52 -0.80
CA GLU A 121 -12.94 -15.04 -0.12
C GLU A 121 -12.74 -16.52 0.26
N HIS A 122 -12.33 -17.35 -0.70
CA HIS A 122 -12.03 -18.76 -0.47
C HIS A 122 -10.95 -18.96 0.60
N CYS A 123 -9.84 -18.24 0.49
CA CYS A 123 -8.77 -18.33 1.51
C CYS A 123 -9.25 -17.94 2.90
N LEU A 124 -10.07 -16.90 3.02
CA LEU A 124 -10.58 -16.44 4.32
C LEU A 124 -11.62 -17.41 4.92
N GLU A 125 -12.31 -18.18 4.10
CA GLU A 125 -13.21 -19.26 4.57
C GLU A 125 -12.43 -20.50 5.04
N GLU A 126 -11.40 -20.91 4.30
CA GLU A 126 -10.62 -22.13 4.57
C GLU A 126 -9.61 -21.97 5.72
N LEU A 127 -9.07 -20.76 5.92
CA LEU A 127 -8.07 -20.52 6.94
C LEU A 127 -8.71 -20.41 8.34
N LYS A 128 -8.41 -21.35 9.22
CA LYS A 128 -8.88 -21.32 10.62
C LYS A 128 -8.42 -20.07 11.36
N ASP A 129 -7.19 -19.63 11.10
CA ASP A 129 -6.63 -18.37 11.59
C ASP A 129 -5.91 -17.66 10.44
N SER A 130 -6.50 -16.59 9.98
CA SER A 130 -5.94 -15.73 8.94
C SER A 130 -5.21 -14.50 9.50
N SER A 131 -5.17 -14.32 10.83
CA SER A 131 -4.62 -13.13 11.48
C SER A 131 -3.11 -12.94 11.28
N LYS A 132 -2.42 -13.99 10.80
CA LYS A 132 -0.99 -13.98 10.48
C LYS A 132 -0.67 -14.20 8.99
N THR A 133 -1.67 -14.04 8.13
CA THR A 133 -1.50 -14.25 6.69
C THR A 133 -1.31 -12.91 5.98
N LEU A 134 -0.22 -12.79 5.24
CA LEU A 134 0.03 -11.71 4.29
C LEU A 134 -0.36 -12.18 2.89
N PHE A 135 -1.26 -11.47 2.24
CA PHE A 135 -1.51 -11.65 0.81
C PHE A 135 -0.75 -10.55 0.07
N ASN A 136 0.13 -10.92 -0.85
CA ASN A 136 0.91 -9.94 -1.61
C ASN A 136 0.80 -10.17 -3.12
N PHE A 137 0.86 -9.08 -3.87
CA PHE A 137 0.91 -9.15 -5.32
C PHE A 137 2.30 -9.54 -5.80
N TYR A 138 3.31 -8.83 -5.29
CA TYR A 138 4.69 -8.99 -5.77
C TYR A 138 5.66 -8.91 -4.59
N ALA A 139 6.65 -9.78 -4.62
CA ALA A 139 7.80 -9.74 -3.73
C ALA A 139 9.06 -10.02 -4.56
N ASP A 140 10.12 -9.31 -4.28
CA ASP A 140 11.40 -9.46 -4.97
C ASP A 140 12.53 -9.64 -3.97
N ALA A 141 13.65 -10.21 -4.44
CA ALA A 141 14.86 -10.34 -3.65
C ALA A 141 15.30 -8.96 -3.13
N ALA A 142 15.61 -8.86 -1.84
CA ALA A 142 15.98 -7.58 -1.24
C ALA A 142 17.37 -7.09 -1.71
N GLU A 143 18.27 -8.01 -2.03
CA GLU A 143 19.66 -7.69 -2.39
C GLU A 143 19.82 -6.67 -3.52
N PRO A 144 19.14 -6.79 -4.69
CA PRO A 144 19.22 -5.79 -5.75
C PRO A 144 18.78 -4.40 -5.29
N HIS A 145 17.74 -4.33 -4.46
CA HIS A 145 17.22 -3.05 -3.94
C HIS A 145 18.17 -2.39 -2.94
N ILE A 146 18.83 -3.19 -2.10
CA ILE A 146 19.88 -2.72 -1.19
C ILE A 146 21.03 -2.16 -2.01
N ASN A 147 21.51 -2.91 -3.00
CA ASN A 147 22.64 -2.52 -3.84
C ASN A 147 22.30 -1.30 -4.73
N GLN A 148 21.11 -1.24 -5.29
CA GLN A 148 20.64 -0.10 -6.09
C GLN A 148 20.64 1.19 -5.27
N ASN A 149 20.14 1.14 -4.04
CA ASN A 149 20.15 2.30 -3.15
C ASN A 149 21.57 2.73 -2.79
N SER A 150 22.51 1.79 -2.64
CA SER A 150 23.90 2.10 -2.37
C SER A 150 24.62 2.73 -3.56
N VAL A 151 24.27 2.35 -4.77
CA VAL A 151 24.91 2.85 -6.00
C VAL A 151 24.33 4.19 -6.45
N ASN A 152 23.00 4.35 -6.37
CA ASN A 152 22.31 5.53 -6.89
C ASN A 152 22.21 6.69 -5.89
N ASN A 153 22.52 6.46 -4.63
CA ASN A 153 22.41 7.44 -3.56
C ASN A 153 23.53 7.23 -2.53
N ASP A 154 24.72 7.76 -2.82
CA ASP A 154 25.89 7.71 -1.92
C ASP A 154 25.61 8.17 -0.48
N ARG A 155 24.52 8.93 -0.27
CA ARG A 155 24.13 9.41 1.05
C ARG A 155 23.44 8.37 1.92
N PHE A 156 22.81 7.35 1.33
CA PHE A 156 21.85 6.52 2.07
C PHE A 156 22.18 5.04 2.09
N GLY A 157 22.92 4.53 1.13
CA GLY A 157 23.43 3.18 1.05
C GLY A 157 22.87 2.19 2.08
N TYR A 158 23.72 1.44 2.68
CA TYR A 158 23.35 0.49 3.73
C TYR A 158 22.79 1.15 5.01
N GLU A 159 23.13 2.41 5.28
CA GLU A 159 22.74 3.10 6.50
C GLU A 159 21.20 3.21 6.66
N LEU A 160 20.47 3.44 5.57
CA LEU A 160 19.02 3.46 5.63
C LEU A 160 18.44 2.10 6.06
N TRP A 161 18.93 1.03 5.43
CA TRP A 161 18.47 -0.32 5.73
C TRP A 161 18.80 -0.70 7.17
N GLU A 162 20.02 -0.44 7.62
CA GLU A 162 20.45 -0.69 8.99
C GLU A 162 19.62 0.10 10.01
N ASN A 163 19.33 1.37 9.74
CA ASN A 163 18.48 2.17 10.62
C ASN A 163 17.06 1.62 10.76
N VAL A 164 16.46 1.16 9.66
CA VAL A 164 15.12 0.54 9.67
C VAL A 164 15.14 -0.77 10.46
N ILE A 165 16.16 -1.63 10.24
CA ILE A 165 16.32 -2.90 10.94
C ILE A 165 16.58 -2.67 12.44
N ASN A 166 17.47 -1.75 12.80
CA ASN A 166 17.78 -1.42 14.19
C ASN A 166 16.58 -0.84 14.94
N LEU A 167 15.74 -0.05 14.25
CA LEU A 167 14.49 0.42 14.82
C LEU A 167 13.54 -0.75 15.12
N TYR A 168 13.41 -1.69 14.16
CA TYR A 168 12.59 -2.88 14.35
C TYR A 168 13.10 -3.69 15.55
N ASN A 169 14.41 -3.97 15.61
CA ASN A 169 15.03 -4.70 16.71
C ASN A 169 14.74 -4.03 18.06
N THR A 170 14.87 -2.71 18.12
CA THR A 170 14.59 -1.92 19.34
C THR A 170 13.12 -2.04 19.76
N MET A 171 12.18 -2.03 18.81
CA MET A 171 10.75 -2.07 19.10
C MET A 171 10.26 -3.47 19.51
N HIS A 172 10.92 -4.52 18.99
CA HIS A 172 10.44 -5.91 19.14
C HIS A 172 11.39 -6.81 19.96
N GLY A 173 12.54 -6.30 20.39
CA GLY A 173 13.51 -7.06 21.18
C GLY A 173 14.18 -8.18 20.37
N THR A 174 14.43 -7.95 19.08
CA THR A 174 15.08 -8.88 18.16
C THR A 174 16.50 -8.42 17.81
N GLU A 175 17.25 -9.25 17.08
CA GLU A 175 18.65 -9.00 16.70
C GLU A 175 18.88 -9.26 15.20
N PHE A 176 17.92 -8.92 14.35
CA PHE A 176 18.06 -9.08 12.90
C PHE A 176 19.15 -8.19 12.34
N THR A 177 19.79 -8.66 11.29
CA THR A 177 20.91 -8.01 10.60
C THR A 177 20.52 -7.63 9.17
N LEU A 178 21.35 -6.84 8.51
CA LEU A 178 21.19 -6.55 7.09
C LEU A 178 21.27 -7.82 6.23
N ASP A 179 22.06 -8.83 6.64
CA ASP A 179 22.17 -10.10 5.93
C ASP A 179 20.88 -10.93 6.01
N ASP A 180 20.16 -10.85 7.12
CA ASP A 180 18.84 -11.48 7.24
C ASP A 180 17.84 -10.87 6.24
N VAL A 181 17.92 -9.58 5.97
CA VAL A 181 17.08 -8.93 4.94
C VAL A 181 17.60 -9.27 3.54
N ARG A 182 18.91 -9.15 3.31
CA ARG A 182 19.54 -9.36 2.00
C ARG A 182 19.25 -10.71 1.38
N THR A 183 19.23 -11.75 2.20
CA THR A 183 19.02 -13.15 1.77
C THR A 183 17.57 -13.53 1.58
N ASN A 184 16.64 -12.60 1.76
CA ASN A 184 15.21 -12.83 1.66
C ASN A 184 14.54 -11.93 0.62
N SER A 185 13.25 -12.14 0.39
CA SER A 185 12.42 -11.29 -0.46
C SER A 185 11.61 -10.31 0.37
N ILE A 186 11.33 -9.12 -0.18
CA ILE A 186 10.48 -8.09 0.41
C ILE A 186 9.26 -7.85 -0.47
N PRO A 187 8.07 -7.61 0.10
CA PRO A 187 6.92 -7.13 -0.65
C PRO A 187 7.20 -5.72 -1.18
N LEU A 188 6.83 -5.48 -2.42
CA LEU A 188 7.02 -4.20 -3.13
C LEU A 188 5.71 -3.68 -3.71
N TYR A 189 5.78 -2.52 -4.37
CA TYR A 189 4.65 -1.81 -5.01
C TYR A 189 3.53 -1.40 -4.06
N HIS A 190 3.74 -1.43 -2.74
CA HIS A 190 2.65 -1.19 -1.78
C HIS A 190 1.38 -1.99 -2.07
N SER A 191 1.52 -3.19 -2.70
CA SER A 191 0.42 -3.98 -3.24
C SER A 191 0.25 -5.28 -2.47
N TYR A 192 -0.46 -5.17 -1.36
CA TYR A 192 -0.70 -6.29 -0.45
C TYR A 192 -2.00 -6.09 0.34
N LEU A 193 -2.48 -7.19 0.90
CA LEU A 193 -3.60 -7.23 1.82
C LEU A 193 -3.10 -7.82 3.14
N VAL A 194 -3.21 -7.06 4.22
CA VAL A 194 -2.67 -7.44 5.52
C VAL A 194 -3.76 -7.49 6.60
N PRO A 195 -3.62 -8.34 7.63
CA PRO A 195 -4.47 -8.28 8.80
C PRO A 195 -4.40 -6.90 9.46
N LYS A 196 -5.54 -6.40 9.90
CA LYS A 196 -5.67 -5.09 10.56
C LYS A 196 -4.66 -4.87 11.71
N GLY A 197 -4.40 -5.91 12.51
CA GLY A 197 -3.42 -5.84 13.61
C GLY A 197 -2.02 -5.55 13.10
N ILE A 198 -1.57 -6.32 12.11
CA ILE A 198 -0.26 -6.15 11.47
C ILE A 198 -0.15 -4.79 10.80
N PHE A 199 -1.22 -4.33 10.14
CA PHE A 199 -1.25 -2.97 9.56
C PHE A 199 -1.03 -1.89 10.63
N LYS A 200 -1.71 -1.98 11.78
CA LYS A 200 -1.53 -1.02 12.87
C LYS A 200 -0.10 -1.01 13.41
N GLU A 201 0.53 -2.19 13.56
CA GLU A 201 1.93 -2.30 13.99
C GLU A 201 2.88 -1.73 12.94
N MET A 202 2.64 -2.01 11.65
CA MET A 202 3.41 -1.47 10.53
C MET A 202 3.36 0.07 10.52
N MET A 203 2.19 0.65 10.69
CA MET A 203 2.05 2.11 10.68
C MET A 203 2.68 2.76 11.92
N ALA A 204 2.55 2.16 13.11
CA ALA A 204 3.23 2.63 14.31
C ALA A 204 4.76 2.55 14.19
N PHE A 205 5.28 1.56 13.46
CA PHE A 205 6.68 1.46 13.09
C PHE A 205 7.08 2.57 12.10
N ALA A 206 6.29 2.74 11.02
CA ALA A 206 6.56 3.75 10.00
C ALA A 206 6.56 5.18 10.55
N GLU A 207 5.66 5.51 11.48
CA GLU A 207 5.66 6.81 12.17
C GLU A 207 7.00 7.13 12.86
N ARG A 208 7.72 6.11 13.31
CA ARG A 208 9.05 6.26 13.95
C ARG A 208 10.19 6.20 12.96
N ALA A 209 10.05 5.40 11.89
CA ALA A 209 11.07 5.21 10.87
C ALA A 209 11.21 6.43 9.96
N ILE A 210 10.07 6.99 9.50
CA ILE A 210 10.06 8.04 8.47
C ILE A 210 10.76 9.32 8.89
N PRO A 211 10.62 9.86 10.12
CA PRO A 211 11.42 11.00 10.54
C PRO A 211 12.92 10.76 10.44
N ARG A 212 13.39 9.55 10.80
CA ARG A 212 14.81 9.17 10.68
C ARG A 212 15.26 9.07 9.22
N ILE A 213 14.42 8.47 8.38
CA ILE A 213 14.62 8.43 6.92
C ILE A 213 14.74 9.85 6.38
N PHE A 214 13.83 10.74 6.77
CA PHE A 214 13.80 12.12 6.33
C PHE A 214 15.07 12.90 6.75
N ASP A 215 15.53 12.69 7.97
CA ASP A 215 16.79 13.30 8.47
C ASP A 215 17.99 12.80 7.66
N LEU A 216 18.08 11.49 7.38
CA LEU A 216 19.12 10.91 6.54
C LEU A 216 19.10 11.45 5.10
N LEU A 217 17.91 11.74 4.58
CA LEU A 217 17.73 12.35 3.25
C LEU A 217 18.07 13.84 3.22
N GLY A 218 18.46 14.44 4.35
CA GLY A 218 18.77 15.86 4.43
C GLY A 218 17.64 16.74 3.90
N CYS A 219 16.39 16.34 4.17
CA CYS A 219 15.17 16.98 3.69
C CYS A 219 14.93 16.88 2.16
N ASP A 220 15.70 16.09 1.42
CA ASP A 220 15.36 15.75 0.03
C ASP A 220 14.25 14.70 0.00
N THR A 221 13.10 15.08 -0.55
CA THR A 221 11.92 14.22 -0.64
C THR A 221 11.76 13.53 -1.99
N THR A 222 12.73 13.67 -2.89
CA THR A 222 12.61 13.15 -4.27
C THR A 222 12.41 11.64 -4.31
N HIS A 223 13.11 10.92 -3.44
CA HIS A 223 13.05 9.46 -3.36
C HIS A 223 12.29 8.93 -2.13
N LEU A 224 11.70 9.81 -1.35
CA LEU A 224 11.00 9.46 -0.11
C LEU A 224 9.90 8.38 -0.29
N PRO A 225 9.06 8.42 -1.34
CA PRO A 225 8.05 7.38 -1.55
C PRO A 225 8.64 5.97 -1.64
N TYR A 226 9.73 5.81 -2.39
CA TYR A 226 10.43 4.52 -2.52
C TYR A 226 11.04 4.04 -1.19
N HIS A 227 11.52 4.97 -0.36
CA HIS A 227 12.05 4.61 0.96
C HIS A 227 10.94 4.22 1.93
N ILE A 228 9.76 4.86 1.86
CA ILE A 228 8.61 4.46 2.66
C ILE A 228 8.13 3.06 2.23
N GLU A 229 8.05 2.81 0.93
CA GLU A 229 7.70 1.49 0.39
C GLU A 229 8.63 0.40 0.92
N ARG A 230 9.94 0.62 0.83
CA ARG A 230 10.94 -0.33 1.34
C ARG A 230 10.86 -0.50 2.85
N CYS A 231 10.61 0.58 3.58
CA CYS A 231 10.40 0.54 5.02
C CYS A 231 9.24 -0.40 5.40
N HIS A 232 8.11 -0.32 4.70
CA HIS A 232 6.98 -1.22 4.88
C HIS A 232 7.34 -2.66 4.50
N GLY A 233 8.00 -2.86 3.35
CA GLY A 233 8.45 -4.18 2.89
C GLY A 233 9.39 -4.86 3.88
N VAL A 234 10.38 -4.13 4.40
CA VAL A 234 11.31 -4.62 5.43
C VAL A 234 10.55 -4.98 6.72
N PHE A 235 9.62 -4.14 7.16
CA PHE A 235 8.81 -4.44 8.33
C PHE A 235 8.05 -5.77 8.17
N LEU A 236 7.39 -5.98 7.02
CA LEU A 236 6.63 -7.21 6.75
C LEU A 236 7.55 -8.44 6.69
N LEU A 237 8.74 -8.31 6.09
CA LEU A 237 9.73 -9.38 6.11
C LEU A 237 10.18 -9.71 7.54
N LEU A 238 10.59 -8.70 8.32
CA LEU A 238 11.05 -8.92 9.69
C LEU A 238 9.95 -9.51 10.58
N HIS A 239 8.68 -9.12 10.37
CA HIS A 239 7.53 -9.74 11.02
C HIS A 239 7.36 -11.21 10.64
N THR A 240 7.75 -11.58 9.42
CA THR A 240 7.75 -12.99 8.99
C THR A 240 8.88 -13.77 9.66
N LEU A 241 10.08 -13.22 9.71
CA LEU A 241 11.22 -13.84 10.40
C LEU A 241 10.94 -13.99 11.92
N ASP A 242 10.26 -13.03 12.51
CA ASP A 242 9.82 -13.02 13.92
C ASP A 242 8.56 -13.88 14.18
N LYS A 243 8.05 -14.61 13.17
CA LYS A 243 6.87 -15.51 13.27
C LYS A 243 5.55 -14.78 13.63
N LYS A 244 5.47 -13.49 13.46
CA LYS A 244 4.25 -12.70 13.57
C LYS A 244 3.40 -12.78 12.30
N ILE A 245 4.07 -12.96 11.16
CA ILE A 245 3.47 -13.43 9.90
C ILE A 245 4.00 -14.85 9.68
N ASP A 246 3.12 -15.82 9.52
CA ASP A 246 3.49 -17.22 9.34
C ASP A 246 3.26 -17.73 7.90
N ARG A 247 2.56 -16.94 7.08
CA ARG A 247 2.21 -17.32 5.70
C ARG A 247 2.18 -16.11 4.78
N TRP A 248 2.82 -16.26 3.63
CA TRP A 248 2.65 -15.39 2.46
C TRP A 248 1.84 -16.12 1.40
N VAL A 249 0.86 -15.42 0.84
CA VAL A 249 -0.03 -15.93 -0.21
C VAL A 249 0.02 -14.96 -1.37
N GLN A 250 0.42 -15.44 -2.54
CA GLN A 250 0.44 -14.60 -3.74
C GLN A 250 -0.97 -14.37 -4.26
N LEU A 251 -1.31 -13.12 -4.55
CA LEU A 251 -2.60 -12.72 -5.10
C LEU A 251 -2.66 -13.03 -6.60
N PRO A 252 -3.63 -13.82 -7.06
CA PRO A 252 -3.90 -14.01 -8.49
C PRO A 252 -4.77 -12.85 -9.03
N GLY A 253 -4.98 -12.81 -10.35
CA GLY A 253 -5.94 -11.90 -10.98
C GLY A 253 -5.55 -10.42 -10.89
N ILE A 254 -4.27 -10.15 -10.78
CA ILE A 254 -3.68 -8.81 -10.85
C ILE A 254 -2.60 -8.83 -11.93
N ASP A 255 -2.65 -7.85 -12.83
CA ASP A 255 -1.62 -7.61 -13.84
C ASP A 255 -1.20 -6.13 -13.76
N HIS A 256 0.10 -5.88 -13.59
CA HIS A 256 0.64 -4.52 -13.56
C HIS A 256 0.91 -4.07 -14.99
N ARG A 257 0.35 -2.93 -15.38
CA ARG A 257 0.38 -2.41 -16.74
C ARG A 257 0.88 -0.97 -16.80
N ASP A 258 2.11 -0.79 -17.26
CA ASP A 258 2.71 0.53 -17.49
C ASP A 258 2.12 1.24 -18.74
N ASP A 259 1.38 0.51 -19.58
CA ASP A 259 0.82 1.00 -20.84
C ASP A 259 -0.63 1.49 -20.73
N LEU A 260 -1.23 1.50 -19.53
CA LEU A 260 -2.54 2.10 -19.31
C LEU A 260 -2.49 3.59 -19.65
N LYS A 261 -3.16 3.95 -20.74
CA LYS A 261 -3.11 5.28 -21.29
C LYS A 261 -3.91 6.27 -20.46
N ASP A 262 -3.32 7.44 -20.26
CA ASP A 262 -4.03 8.60 -19.74
C ASP A 262 -5.13 9.01 -20.73
N PRO A 263 -6.42 8.92 -20.37
CA PRO A 263 -7.53 9.23 -21.27
C PRO A 263 -7.47 10.66 -21.89
N TRP A 264 -6.67 11.54 -21.31
CA TRP A 264 -6.49 12.90 -21.81
C TRP A 264 -5.38 13.05 -22.86
N GLN A 265 -4.42 12.15 -22.93
CA GLN A 265 -3.39 12.20 -23.96
C GLN A 265 -3.97 11.84 -25.33
N GLU A 266 -4.99 10.97 -25.39
CA GLU A 266 -5.67 10.61 -26.63
C GLU A 266 -6.52 11.77 -27.20
N GLN A 267 -7.07 12.65 -26.36
CA GLN A 267 -7.86 13.79 -26.82
C GLN A 267 -7.01 14.97 -27.35
N GLN A 268 -5.72 15.03 -27.03
CA GLN A 268 -4.80 16.06 -27.53
C GLN A 268 -4.11 15.69 -28.84
N THR A 269 -4.20 14.43 -29.25
CA THR A 269 -3.59 13.91 -30.48
C THR A 269 -4.60 13.61 -31.59
N ALA A 270 -5.89 13.81 -31.33
CA ALA A 270 -6.99 13.72 -32.30
C ALA A 270 -7.50 15.12 -32.68
#